data_4f62adb21a0d205d2f22f19f8c63d7ec
#
_entry.id   4f62adb21a0d205d2f22f19f8c63d7ec
#
_cell.length_a   1.000
_cell.length_b   1.000
_cell.length_c   1.000
_cell.angle_alpha   90.00
_cell.angle_beta   90.00
_cell.angle_gamma   90.00
#
_symmetry.space_group_name_H-M   'P 1'
#
loop_
_entity.id
_entity.type
_entity.pdbx_description
1 polymer ?
#
loop_
_entity_poly.entity_id
_entity_poly.type
_entity_poly.pdbx_seq_one_letter_code
_entity_poly.pdbx_strand_id
1 'polypeptide(L)'
;MNPICNSVHVRVPATSANLGSGFDTVGLALDYHDELTFTLNDDPNDGIAHVIIHGEGADALPCDETHLVVSTFRRACATFGLGRLGFTLEATNNIPQARGMGSSAEAIVAGIAAAAAFAQTGDLNRPAVFDMAAQIEGHPDNVAPAVFGGLTVSWDFETAEGVGSVAVPGGEPLHGGFHAVNYPVDPSITAAVFVPDYELSTEKARQALPRELPYKDAVYNVSRVGLLPAAMNPVVLAQAAQQGKSGVAAAPAQDADTCACSGGTRESAFADELAA
;
A
#
# COMPACT_ATOMS: atom_id res chain seq x y z
N MET A 1 10.02 19.42 22.39
CA MET A 1 11.12 18.42 22.45
C MET A 1 12.23 18.88 21.52
N ASN A 2 13.50 18.64 21.85
CA ASN A 2 14.60 18.92 20.93
C ASN A 2 14.84 17.72 20.01
N PRO A 3 15.26 17.94 18.75
CA PRO A 3 15.64 16.86 17.85
C PRO A 3 16.84 16.09 18.41
N ILE A 4 16.88 14.79 18.18
CA ILE A 4 17.92 13.87 18.71
C ILE A 4 19.11 13.69 17.76
N CYS A 5 19.01 14.20 16.53
CA CYS A 5 20.06 14.17 15.52
C CYS A 5 19.99 15.42 14.65
N ASN A 6 21.05 15.66 13.86
CA ASN A 6 21.13 16.84 12.98
C ASN A 6 20.72 16.52 11.52
N SER A 7 20.69 15.25 11.15
CA SER A 7 20.31 14.84 9.80
C SER A 7 19.59 13.50 9.82
N VAL A 8 18.62 13.36 8.94
CA VAL A 8 17.85 12.13 8.72
C VAL A 8 17.81 11.86 7.22
N HIS A 9 18.12 10.62 6.84
CA HIS A 9 17.95 10.13 5.48
C HIS A 9 16.79 9.14 5.45
N VAL A 10 15.86 9.37 4.51
CA VAL A 10 14.67 8.55 4.32
C VAL A 10 14.66 8.02 2.90
N ARG A 11 14.45 6.73 2.75
CA ARG A 11 14.26 6.07 1.46
C ARG A 11 12.88 5.44 1.43
N VAL A 12 12.04 5.82 0.47
CA VAL A 12 10.65 5.35 0.38
C VAL A 12 10.41 4.71 -0.98
N PRO A 13 9.82 3.52 -1.03
CA PRO A 13 9.57 2.84 -2.31
C PRO A 13 8.39 3.43 -3.06
N ALA A 14 8.45 3.35 -4.37
CA ALA A 14 7.27 3.43 -5.23
C ALA A 14 6.30 2.31 -4.89
N THR A 15 5.02 2.53 -5.16
CA THR A 15 3.98 1.56 -4.87
C THR A 15 3.01 1.41 -6.04
N SER A 16 2.46 0.21 -6.19
CA SER A 16 1.34 -0.06 -7.08
C SER A 16 0.16 -0.52 -6.23
N ALA A 17 -0.95 0.20 -6.33
CA ALA A 17 -2.14 -0.05 -5.54
C ALA A 17 -3.26 -0.72 -6.35
N ASN A 18 -4.33 -1.11 -5.66
CA ASN A 18 -5.53 -1.74 -6.19
C ASN A 18 -5.33 -3.17 -6.72
N LEU A 19 -4.26 -3.47 -7.43
CA LEU A 19 -3.90 -4.78 -7.99
C LEU A 19 -5.11 -5.57 -8.53
N GLY A 20 -5.86 -4.95 -9.42
CA GLY A 20 -7.08 -5.50 -10.02
C GLY A 20 -8.29 -5.38 -9.09
N SER A 21 -8.67 -6.44 -8.41
CA SER A 21 -9.87 -6.50 -7.57
C SER A 21 -9.68 -6.01 -6.13
N GLY A 22 -8.47 -5.61 -5.74
CA GLY A 22 -8.14 -5.13 -4.39
C GLY A 22 -8.28 -3.61 -4.21
N PHE A 23 -9.28 -3.00 -4.81
CA PHE A 23 -9.50 -1.56 -4.83
C PHE A 23 -9.50 -0.94 -3.42
N ASP A 24 -8.72 0.12 -3.23
CA ASP A 24 -8.49 0.85 -1.97
C ASP A 24 -7.96 -0.01 -0.79
N THR A 25 -7.55 -1.26 -1.05
CA THR A 25 -7.19 -2.23 0.00
C THR A 25 -5.81 -2.84 -0.22
N VAL A 26 -5.47 -3.20 -1.47
CA VAL A 26 -4.25 -3.96 -1.75
C VAL A 26 -3.20 -3.09 -2.40
N GLY A 27 -1.98 -3.15 -1.85
CA GLY A 27 -0.82 -2.45 -2.39
C GLY A 27 0.43 -3.30 -2.41
N LEU A 28 1.33 -2.97 -3.34
CA LEU A 28 2.62 -3.63 -3.51
C LEU A 28 3.73 -2.58 -3.55
N ALA A 29 4.76 -2.75 -2.74
CA ALA A 29 5.99 -1.97 -2.83
C ALA A 29 6.85 -2.46 -4.00
N LEU A 30 7.44 -1.52 -4.72
CA LEU A 30 8.34 -1.77 -5.84
C LEU A 30 9.78 -1.46 -5.43
N ASP A 31 10.75 -2.17 -5.96
CA ASP A 31 12.17 -1.86 -5.74
C ASP A 31 12.63 -0.68 -6.62
N TYR A 32 11.96 0.44 -6.44
CA TYR A 32 12.20 1.72 -7.08
C TYR A 32 11.87 2.82 -6.07
N HIS A 33 12.78 3.76 -5.80
CA HIS A 33 12.70 4.57 -4.57
C HIS A 33 13.02 6.02 -4.83
N ASP A 34 12.41 6.89 -4.03
CA ASP A 34 12.90 8.24 -3.78
C ASP A 34 13.78 8.26 -2.54
N GLU A 35 14.77 9.14 -2.52
CA GLU A 35 15.70 9.34 -1.44
C GLU A 35 15.69 10.80 -0.99
N LEU A 36 15.43 11.02 0.30
CA LEU A 36 15.25 12.34 0.88
C LEU A 36 16.16 12.51 2.09
N THR A 37 16.94 13.60 2.09
CA THR A 37 17.79 13.97 3.23
C THR A 37 17.29 15.25 3.86
N PHE A 38 17.00 15.20 5.14
CA PHE A 38 16.63 16.35 5.96
C PHE A 38 17.83 16.71 6.84
N THR A 39 18.36 17.91 6.70
CA THR A 39 19.47 18.41 7.52
C THR A 39 19.03 19.67 8.24
N LEU A 40 19.17 19.72 9.57
CA LEU A 40 18.84 20.91 10.32
C LEU A 40 19.74 22.09 9.92
N ASN A 41 19.17 23.29 9.85
CA ASN A 41 19.92 24.51 9.61
C ASN A 41 20.89 24.80 10.78
N ASP A 42 21.87 25.69 10.58
CA ASP A 42 22.80 26.14 11.65
C ASP A 42 22.04 26.68 12.86
N ASP A 43 20.94 27.39 12.63
CA ASP A 43 19.93 27.71 13.66
C ASP A 43 18.64 26.93 13.38
N PRO A 44 18.44 25.77 14.04
CA PRO A 44 17.23 24.99 13.85
C PRO A 44 15.94 25.70 14.29
N ASN A 45 16.04 26.84 15.02
CA ASN A 45 14.88 27.60 15.47
C ASN A 45 14.46 28.70 14.51
N ASP A 46 15.18 28.90 13.39
CA ASP A 46 14.79 29.86 12.35
C ASP A 46 13.46 29.48 11.68
N GLY A 47 13.09 28.19 11.77
CA GLY A 47 11.84 27.65 11.26
C GLY A 47 11.72 27.68 9.74
N ILE A 48 12.84 27.94 9.02
CA ILE A 48 12.87 28.04 7.56
C ILE A 48 13.11 26.66 6.94
N ALA A 49 12.33 26.32 5.93
CA ALA A 49 12.57 25.14 5.10
C ALA A 49 13.18 25.55 3.76
N HIS A 50 14.34 24.98 3.44
CA HIS A 50 14.95 25.07 2.12
C HIS A 50 14.71 23.74 1.41
N VAL A 51 14.27 23.78 0.13
CA VAL A 51 13.96 22.57 -0.63
C VAL A 51 14.79 22.55 -1.90
N ILE A 52 15.51 21.46 -2.11
CA ILE A 52 16.32 21.20 -3.29
C ILE A 52 15.80 19.88 -3.88
N ILE A 53 15.38 19.90 -5.15
CA ILE A 53 14.78 18.75 -5.82
C ILE A 53 15.66 18.36 -7.01
N HIS A 54 15.98 17.08 -7.10
CA HIS A 54 16.65 16.45 -8.22
C HIS A 54 15.75 15.40 -8.86
N GLY A 55 15.76 15.30 -10.20
CA GLY A 55 14.99 14.30 -10.93
C GLY A 55 13.54 14.69 -11.18
N GLU A 56 12.60 13.82 -10.92
CA GLU A 56 11.17 14.01 -11.20
C GLU A 56 10.60 15.21 -10.43
N GLY A 57 9.93 16.10 -11.16
CA GLY A 57 9.28 17.28 -10.59
C GLY A 57 10.22 18.43 -10.22
N ALA A 58 11.53 18.38 -10.53
CA ALA A 58 12.49 19.42 -10.17
C ALA A 58 12.09 20.83 -10.68
N ASP A 59 11.47 20.91 -11.86
CA ASP A 59 11.03 22.18 -12.47
C ASP A 59 9.53 22.51 -12.18
N ALA A 60 8.80 21.63 -11.47
CA ALA A 60 7.35 21.72 -11.35
C ALA A 60 6.85 21.75 -9.91
N LEU A 61 7.52 21.05 -8.98
CA LEU A 61 7.11 20.99 -7.58
C LEU A 61 7.50 22.28 -6.84
N PRO A 62 6.70 22.73 -5.86
CA PRO A 62 7.04 23.92 -5.07
C PRO A 62 8.29 23.67 -4.22
N CYS A 63 9.15 24.69 -4.09
CA CYS A 63 10.35 24.65 -3.26
C CYS A 63 10.18 25.45 -1.96
N ASP A 64 8.97 25.45 -1.39
CA ASP A 64 8.59 26.21 -0.21
C ASP A 64 7.76 25.37 0.78
N GLU A 65 7.12 26.00 1.76
CA GLU A 65 6.29 25.36 2.79
C GLU A 65 5.05 24.64 2.20
N THR A 66 4.70 24.87 0.94
CA THR A 66 3.59 24.16 0.27
C THR A 66 4.02 22.83 -0.34
N HIS A 67 5.32 22.54 -0.38
CA HIS A 67 5.83 21.23 -0.79
C HIS A 67 5.23 20.14 0.10
N LEU A 68 4.70 19.06 -0.48
CA LEU A 68 3.94 18.05 0.26
C LEU A 68 4.76 17.40 1.37
N VAL A 69 6.03 17.08 1.12
CA VAL A 69 6.94 16.54 2.13
C VAL A 69 7.15 17.52 3.28
N VAL A 70 7.32 18.82 2.98
CA VAL A 70 7.53 19.86 3.99
C VAL A 70 6.29 20.04 4.85
N SER A 71 5.14 20.21 4.25
CA SER A 71 3.87 20.40 4.96
C SER A 71 3.53 19.20 5.87
N THR A 72 3.78 17.99 5.39
CA THR A 72 3.59 16.75 6.15
C THR A 72 4.60 16.61 7.28
N PHE A 73 5.87 16.92 7.03
CA PHE A 73 6.91 16.98 8.06
C PHE A 73 6.54 17.95 9.18
N ARG A 74 6.06 19.17 8.83
CA ARG A 74 5.59 20.16 9.81
C ARG A 74 4.46 19.64 10.68
N ARG A 75 3.48 18.99 10.05
CA ARG A 75 2.34 18.40 10.78
C ARG A 75 2.80 17.28 11.72
N ALA A 76 3.70 16.43 11.26
CA ALA A 76 4.25 15.34 12.06
C ALA A 76 5.14 15.87 13.22
N CYS A 77 5.98 16.89 13.00
CA CYS A 77 6.74 17.54 14.06
C CYS A 77 5.83 18.05 15.19
N ALA A 78 4.71 18.69 14.84
CA ALA A 78 3.74 19.15 15.85
C ALA A 78 3.15 17.98 16.66
N THR A 79 2.83 16.86 16.00
CA THR A 79 2.29 15.66 16.65
C THR A 79 3.33 15.00 17.57
N PHE A 80 4.59 14.95 17.17
CA PHE A 80 5.68 14.37 17.98
C PHE A 80 6.26 15.32 19.01
N GLY A 81 5.71 16.53 19.15
CA GLY A 81 6.15 17.53 20.13
C GLY A 81 7.48 18.21 19.79
N LEU A 82 7.92 18.14 18.54
CA LEU A 82 8.99 18.95 18.00
C LEU A 82 8.47 20.37 17.69
N GLY A 83 9.34 21.36 17.82
CA GLY A 83 9.05 22.73 17.40
C GLY A 83 9.02 22.87 15.87
N ARG A 84 8.88 24.10 15.39
CA ARG A 84 9.03 24.42 13.97
C ARG A 84 10.53 24.46 13.63
N LEU A 85 11.07 23.31 13.25
CA LEU A 85 12.48 23.16 12.92
C LEU A 85 12.83 23.88 11.60
N GLY A 86 13.97 24.57 11.57
CA GLY A 86 14.62 24.99 10.34
C GLY A 86 15.45 23.86 9.75
N PHE A 87 15.30 23.59 8.46
CA PHE A 87 16.00 22.50 7.80
C PHE A 87 16.14 22.71 6.30
N THR A 88 17.09 22.01 5.72
CA THR A 88 17.22 21.81 4.28
C THR A 88 16.75 20.40 3.94
N LEU A 89 15.80 20.30 3.02
CA LEU A 89 15.37 19.06 2.36
C LEU A 89 16.10 18.95 1.02
N GLU A 90 16.87 17.90 0.84
CA GLU A 90 17.41 17.50 -0.46
C GLU A 90 16.72 16.21 -0.89
N ALA A 91 15.95 16.28 -1.98
CA ALA A 91 15.15 15.19 -2.51
C ALA A 91 15.70 14.74 -3.87
N THR A 92 15.96 13.45 -4.01
CA THR A 92 16.24 12.79 -5.27
C THR A 92 15.02 11.96 -5.65
N ASN A 93 14.17 12.54 -6.49
CA ASN A 93 12.92 11.95 -6.92
C ASN A 93 13.14 11.13 -8.19
N ASN A 94 12.86 9.85 -8.11
CA ASN A 94 12.85 8.93 -9.25
C ASN A 94 11.41 8.56 -9.63
N ILE A 95 10.47 8.65 -8.67
CA ILE A 95 9.09 8.20 -8.82
C ILE A 95 8.29 9.22 -9.65
N PRO A 96 7.75 8.82 -10.82
CA PRO A 96 6.98 9.73 -11.66
C PRO A 96 5.75 10.29 -10.96
N GLN A 97 5.56 11.61 -11.08
CA GLN A 97 4.45 12.30 -10.43
C GLN A 97 3.12 12.01 -11.12
N ALA A 98 2.04 11.73 -10.34
CA ALA A 98 0.67 11.52 -10.82
C ALA A 98 0.53 10.44 -11.91
N ARG A 99 1.34 9.38 -11.86
CA ARG A 99 1.35 8.29 -12.86
C ARG A 99 1.06 6.91 -12.27
N GLY A 100 0.36 6.87 -11.12
CA GLY A 100 -0.06 5.63 -10.47
C GLY A 100 1.04 4.86 -9.77
N MET A 101 2.18 5.50 -9.45
CA MET A 101 3.30 4.89 -8.73
C MET A 101 3.42 5.33 -7.27
N GLY A 102 2.36 5.92 -6.69
CA GLY A 102 2.28 6.25 -5.27
C GLY A 102 3.12 7.45 -4.81
N SER A 103 3.46 8.39 -5.71
CA SER A 103 4.30 9.56 -5.37
C SER A 103 3.72 10.45 -4.27
N SER A 104 2.39 10.56 -4.13
CA SER A 104 1.75 11.30 -3.03
C SER A 104 1.97 10.58 -1.69
N ALA A 105 1.67 9.29 -1.63
CA ALA A 105 1.87 8.48 -0.44
C ALA A 105 3.35 8.42 -0.02
N GLU A 106 4.27 8.34 -1.00
CA GLU A 106 5.71 8.42 -0.78
C GLU A 106 6.08 9.72 -0.05
N ALA A 107 5.68 10.87 -0.60
CA ALA A 107 5.98 12.19 -0.03
C ALA A 107 5.45 12.37 1.39
N ILE A 108 4.22 11.88 1.65
CA ILE A 108 3.59 11.91 2.96
C ILE A 108 4.36 11.04 3.95
N VAL A 109 4.66 9.79 3.56
CA VAL A 109 5.41 8.84 4.40
C VAL A 109 6.81 9.39 4.71
N ALA A 110 7.51 9.95 3.71
CA ALA A 110 8.84 10.53 3.89
C ALA A 110 8.84 11.64 4.94
N GLY A 111 7.89 12.58 4.85
CA GLY A 111 7.76 13.67 5.82
C GLY A 111 7.50 13.19 7.24
N ILE A 112 6.58 12.24 7.43
CA ILE A 112 6.24 11.70 8.75
C ILE A 112 7.42 10.88 9.33
N ALA A 113 8.03 10.01 8.52
CA ALA A 113 9.15 9.18 8.95
C ALA A 113 10.36 10.02 9.38
N ALA A 114 10.66 11.09 8.64
CA ALA A 114 11.72 12.01 9.01
C ALA A 114 11.43 12.70 10.36
N ALA A 115 10.22 13.21 10.57
CA ALA A 115 9.83 13.83 11.83
C ALA A 115 9.91 12.83 13.00
N ALA A 116 9.45 11.61 12.82
CA ALA A 116 9.56 10.55 13.81
C ALA A 116 11.03 10.25 14.16
N ALA A 117 11.91 10.19 13.17
CA ALA A 117 13.34 9.94 13.35
C ALA A 117 14.05 11.08 14.09
N PHE A 118 13.63 12.34 13.92
CA PHE A 118 14.12 13.46 14.73
C PHE A 118 13.60 13.45 16.17
N ALA A 119 12.45 12.84 16.42
CA ALA A 119 11.77 12.89 17.70
C ALA A 119 12.14 11.73 18.65
N GLN A 120 12.50 10.56 18.15
CA GLN A 120 12.62 9.34 18.95
C GLN A 120 13.87 8.52 18.65
N THR A 121 14.40 7.88 19.68
CA THR A 121 15.47 6.87 19.58
C THR A 121 14.88 5.49 19.36
N GLY A 122 15.59 4.63 18.63
CA GLY A 122 15.19 3.26 18.38
C GLY A 122 14.50 3.08 17.02
N ASP A 123 13.81 1.97 16.86
CA ASP A 123 13.15 1.62 15.62
C ASP A 123 11.95 2.54 15.33
N LEU A 124 11.75 2.83 14.06
CA LEU A 124 10.61 3.62 13.60
C LEU A 124 9.28 2.91 13.97
N ASN A 125 8.40 3.63 14.65
CA ASN A 125 7.04 3.16 14.92
C ASN A 125 6.22 3.17 13.61
N ARG A 126 6.42 2.14 12.78
CA ARG A 126 5.77 2.00 11.47
C ARG A 126 4.23 2.04 11.53
N PRO A 127 3.56 1.37 12.51
CA PRO A 127 2.11 1.48 12.66
C PRO A 127 1.63 2.93 12.85
N ALA A 128 2.31 3.73 13.68
CA ALA A 128 1.94 5.13 13.89
C ALA A 128 2.20 5.99 12.64
N VAL A 129 3.31 5.75 11.94
CA VAL A 129 3.61 6.42 10.66
C VAL A 129 2.54 6.08 9.62
N PHE A 130 2.17 4.81 9.53
CA PHE A 130 1.14 4.32 8.60
C PHE A 130 -0.22 4.96 8.87
N ASP A 131 -0.71 4.89 10.11
CA ASP A 131 -2.03 5.45 10.45
C ASP A 131 -2.10 6.96 10.16
N MET A 132 -1.07 7.71 10.59
CA MET A 132 -0.98 9.15 10.31
C MET A 132 -0.93 9.45 8.81
N ALA A 133 -0.16 8.69 8.04
CA ALA A 133 -0.03 8.88 6.60
C ALA A 133 -1.34 8.55 5.87
N ALA A 134 -2.00 7.44 6.24
CA ALA A 134 -3.26 7.03 5.65
C ALA A 134 -4.40 8.02 5.93
N GLN A 135 -4.43 8.64 7.11
CA GLN A 135 -5.36 9.72 7.43
C GLN A 135 -5.15 10.98 6.57
N ILE A 136 -3.91 11.28 6.20
CA ILE A 136 -3.59 12.44 5.34
C ILE A 136 -3.91 12.14 3.88
N GLU A 137 -3.53 10.97 3.39
CA GLU A 137 -3.76 10.53 2.00
C GLU A 137 -5.24 10.25 1.72
N GLY A 138 -5.98 9.79 2.73
CA GLY A 138 -7.40 9.44 2.63
C GLY A 138 -7.67 8.02 2.15
N HIS A 139 -6.62 7.24 1.83
CA HIS A 139 -6.71 5.82 1.50
C HIS A 139 -5.38 5.10 1.83
N PRO A 140 -5.44 3.84 2.31
CA PRO A 140 -4.27 3.17 2.86
C PRO A 140 -3.45 2.37 1.85
N ASP A 141 -3.95 2.10 0.66
CA ASP A 141 -3.46 1.09 -0.29
C ASP A 141 -2.08 1.38 -0.89
N ASN A 142 -1.70 2.68 -1.06
CA ASN A 142 -0.35 3.09 -1.40
C ASN A 142 0.52 3.32 -0.16
N VAL A 143 -0.07 3.79 0.93
CA VAL A 143 0.65 4.12 2.17
C VAL A 143 1.17 2.86 2.86
N ALA A 144 0.35 1.80 2.94
CA ALA A 144 0.75 0.56 3.60
C ALA A 144 2.02 -0.06 2.98
N PRO A 145 2.12 -0.29 1.66
CA PRO A 145 3.34 -0.83 1.08
C PRO A 145 4.52 0.16 1.14
N ALA A 146 4.28 1.48 1.12
CA ALA A 146 5.34 2.47 1.29
C ALA A 146 6.00 2.38 2.67
N VAL A 147 5.22 2.07 3.73
CA VAL A 147 5.69 1.97 5.12
C VAL A 147 6.23 0.58 5.45
N PHE A 148 5.52 -0.48 5.04
CA PHE A 148 5.81 -1.86 5.47
C PHE A 148 6.61 -2.66 4.43
N GLY A 149 6.59 -2.24 3.17
CA GLY A 149 7.16 -3.00 2.06
C GLY A 149 6.29 -4.19 1.62
N GLY A 150 6.70 -4.86 0.55
CA GLY A 150 6.06 -6.08 0.05
C GLY A 150 4.62 -5.91 -0.37
N LEU A 151 3.84 -7.00 -0.29
CA LEU A 151 2.41 -7.02 -0.53
C LEU A 151 1.67 -6.71 0.76
N THR A 152 0.79 -5.71 0.74
CA THR A 152 -0.03 -5.33 1.90
C THR A 152 -1.52 -5.40 1.59
N VAL A 153 -2.30 -5.81 2.58
CA VAL A 153 -3.76 -5.68 2.60
C VAL A 153 -4.10 -4.76 3.76
N SER A 154 -4.79 -3.68 3.48
CA SER A 154 -5.09 -2.63 4.45
C SER A 154 -6.59 -2.32 4.48
N TRP A 155 -7.06 -1.83 5.62
CA TRP A 155 -8.45 -1.48 5.87
C TRP A 155 -8.53 -0.38 6.94
N ASP A 156 -9.65 0.29 7.05
CA ASP A 156 -10.00 1.10 8.19
C ASP A 156 -10.84 0.28 9.19
N PHE A 157 -10.75 0.67 10.44
CA PHE A 157 -11.50 0.05 11.52
C PHE A 157 -12.09 1.11 12.43
N GLU A 158 -13.41 1.15 12.50
CA GLU A 158 -14.12 2.03 13.41
C GLU A 158 -14.55 1.29 14.68
N THR A 159 -14.22 1.85 15.84
CA THR A 159 -14.76 1.37 17.10
C THR A 159 -16.11 2.04 17.37
N ALA A 160 -17.00 1.33 18.09
CA ALA A 160 -18.25 1.93 18.56
C ALA A 160 -17.97 3.15 19.47
N GLU A 161 -18.90 4.09 19.54
CA GLU A 161 -18.76 5.29 20.35
C GLU A 161 -18.46 4.94 21.82
N GLY A 162 -17.41 5.52 22.37
CA GLY A 162 -16.91 5.25 23.74
C GLY A 162 -16.07 3.97 23.90
N VAL A 163 -15.85 3.22 22.83
CA VAL A 163 -14.98 2.03 22.82
C VAL A 163 -13.60 2.43 22.24
N GLY A 164 -12.57 2.45 23.04
CA GLY A 164 -11.22 2.81 22.60
C GLY A 164 -10.51 1.71 21.81
N SER A 165 -10.85 0.43 22.08
CA SER A 165 -10.27 -0.72 21.38
C SER A 165 -11.17 -1.93 21.46
N VAL A 166 -10.98 -2.88 20.55
CA VAL A 166 -11.67 -4.18 20.54
C VAL A 166 -10.65 -5.29 20.76
N ALA A 167 -10.94 -6.18 21.72
CA ALA A 167 -10.09 -7.32 22.01
C ALA A 167 -10.10 -8.32 20.84
N VAL A 168 -8.90 -8.73 20.42
CA VAL A 168 -8.71 -9.77 19.42
C VAL A 168 -8.18 -11.03 20.09
N PRO A 169 -8.85 -12.19 19.97
CA PRO A 169 -8.36 -13.43 20.58
C PRO A 169 -6.94 -13.77 20.07
N GLY A 170 -5.99 -13.85 21.01
CA GLY A 170 -4.60 -14.19 20.70
C GLY A 170 -3.78 -13.11 20.02
N GLY A 171 -4.29 -11.86 19.92
CA GLY A 171 -3.63 -10.73 19.31
C GLY A 171 -3.66 -9.45 20.18
N GLU A 172 -2.99 -8.41 19.71
CA GLU A 172 -3.07 -7.08 20.29
C GLU A 172 -4.46 -6.48 20.05
N PRO A 173 -5.01 -5.70 21.02
CA PRO A 173 -6.29 -5.03 20.81
C PRO A 173 -6.27 -4.11 19.60
N LEU A 174 -7.32 -4.14 18.77
CA LEU A 174 -7.49 -3.21 17.65
C LEU A 174 -8.04 -1.87 18.16
N HIS A 175 -7.33 -0.79 17.86
CA HIS A 175 -7.78 0.59 18.05
C HIS A 175 -8.43 1.09 16.76
N GLY A 176 -9.29 2.11 16.85
CA GLY A 176 -9.82 2.77 15.65
C GLY A 176 -8.71 3.38 14.81
N GLY A 177 -8.88 3.41 13.49
CA GLY A 177 -7.92 3.91 12.52
C GLY A 177 -7.60 2.91 11.42
N PHE A 178 -6.52 3.17 10.68
CA PHE A 178 -6.09 2.31 9.59
C PHE A 178 -5.20 1.16 10.08
N HIS A 179 -5.42 0.00 9.50
CA HIS A 179 -4.66 -1.22 9.78
C HIS A 179 -4.16 -1.85 8.49
N ALA A 180 -3.06 -2.59 8.57
CA ALA A 180 -2.52 -3.34 7.44
C ALA A 180 -1.89 -4.65 7.89
N VAL A 181 -1.95 -5.65 7.02
CA VAL A 181 -1.22 -6.91 7.14
C VAL A 181 -0.27 -7.03 5.96
N ASN A 182 0.98 -7.36 6.25
CA ASN A 182 1.99 -7.62 5.23
C ASN A 182 2.03 -9.11 4.90
N TYR A 183 2.06 -9.43 3.61
CA TYR A 183 2.16 -10.79 3.09
C TYR A 183 3.49 -11.02 2.38
N PRO A 184 4.12 -12.17 2.55
CA PRO A 184 5.34 -12.49 1.82
C PRO A 184 5.06 -12.66 0.33
N VAL A 185 5.96 -12.12 -0.49
CA VAL A 185 5.96 -12.28 -1.95
C VAL A 185 7.10 -13.21 -2.35
N ASP A 186 6.81 -14.18 -3.21
CA ASP A 186 7.83 -15.09 -3.72
C ASP A 186 8.89 -14.31 -4.53
N PRO A 187 10.19 -14.51 -4.26
CA PRO A 187 11.26 -13.76 -4.92
C PRO A 187 11.37 -14.02 -6.43
N SER A 188 10.69 -15.03 -6.96
CA SER A 188 10.60 -15.26 -8.41
C SER A 188 9.57 -14.37 -9.11
N ILE A 189 8.73 -13.66 -8.35
CA ILE A 189 7.73 -12.73 -8.90
C ILE A 189 8.41 -11.40 -9.20
N THR A 190 8.29 -10.96 -10.46
CA THR A 190 8.80 -9.66 -10.91
C THR A 190 7.63 -8.81 -11.41
N ALA A 191 7.57 -7.57 -10.94
CA ALA A 191 6.59 -6.59 -11.43
C ALA A 191 7.09 -5.99 -12.75
N ALA A 192 6.24 -6.02 -13.79
CA ALA A 192 6.43 -5.24 -15.01
C ALA A 192 5.52 -4.01 -14.94
N VAL A 193 6.12 -2.82 -14.87
CA VAL A 193 5.39 -1.56 -14.70
C VAL A 193 5.36 -0.81 -16.03
N PHE A 194 4.16 -0.43 -16.47
CA PHE A 194 3.95 0.43 -17.62
C PHE A 194 3.50 1.80 -17.13
N VAL A 195 4.39 2.79 -17.24
CA VAL A 195 4.12 4.16 -16.81
C VAL A 195 3.57 4.94 -18.00
N PRO A 196 2.33 5.48 -17.91
CA PRO A 196 1.77 6.29 -18.99
C PRO A 196 2.52 7.63 -19.12
N ASP A 197 2.49 8.22 -20.29
CA ASP A 197 3.08 9.55 -20.57
C ASP A 197 2.14 10.73 -20.20
N TYR A 198 0.92 10.43 -19.76
CA TYR A 198 -0.06 11.41 -19.28
C TYR A 198 -0.32 11.27 -17.78
N GLU A 199 -0.71 12.38 -17.16
CA GLU A 199 -1.09 12.42 -15.75
C GLU A 199 -2.55 12.04 -15.56
N LEU A 200 -2.81 11.21 -14.55
CA LEU A 200 -4.16 10.84 -14.10
C LEU A 200 -4.28 11.11 -12.60
N SER A 201 -5.07 12.13 -12.25
CA SER A 201 -5.35 12.39 -10.84
C SER A 201 -6.27 11.31 -10.25
N THR A 202 -6.00 10.91 -9.01
CA THR A 202 -6.82 9.96 -8.25
C THR A 202 -8.26 10.43 -8.14
N GLU A 203 -8.49 11.74 -7.98
CA GLU A 203 -9.82 12.33 -7.90
C GLU A 203 -10.64 12.11 -9.19
N LYS A 204 -10.05 12.35 -10.36
CA LYS A 204 -10.71 12.10 -11.65
C LYS A 204 -11.01 10.62 -11.86
N ALA A 205 -10.08 9.75 -11.47
CA ALA A 205 -10.29 8.30 -11.54
C ALA A 205 -11.47 7.87 -10.66
N ARG A 206 -11.55 8.37 -9.42
CA ARG A 206 -12.67 8.09 -8.50
C ARG A 206 -14.01 8.60 -8.99
N GLN A 207 -14.07 9.76 -9.64
CA GLN A 207 -15.31 10.31 -10.22
C GLN A 207 -15.88 9.45 -11.36
N ALA A 208 -15.04 8.65 -12.04
CA ALA A 208 -15.45 7.74 -13.10
C ALA A 208 -15.99 6.39 -12.58
N LEU A 209 -15.83 6.10 -11.27
CA LEU A 209 -16.29 4.84 -10.69
C LEU A 209 -17.82 4.79 -10.58
N PRO A 210 -18.45 3.62 -10.83
CA PRO A 210 -19.87 3.43 -10.61
C PRO A 210 -20.19 3.52 -9.11
N ARG A 211 -21.34 4.10 -8.77
CA ARG A 211 -21.81 4.18 -7.37
C ARG A 211 -22.33 2.85 -6.83
N GLU A 212 -22.74 1.96 -7.71
CA GLU A 212 -23.32 0.66 -7.38
C GLU A 212 -22.70 -0.40 -8.29
N LEU A 213 -22.53 -1.61 -7.78
CA LEU A 213 -22.03 -2.75 -8.53
C LEU A 213 -23.05 -3.89 -8.55
N PRO A 214 -23.20 -4.61 -9.65
CA PRO A 214 -23.97 -5.84 -9.67
C PRO A 214 -23.40 -6.86 -8.66
N TYR A 215 -24.28 -7.55 -7.94
CA TYR A 215 -23.87 -8.55 -6.94
C TYR A 215 -22.88 -9.58 -7.46
N LYS A 216 -23.06 -10.07 -8.68
CA LYS A 216 -22.13 -11.03 -9.30
C LYS A 216 -20.71 -10.48 -9.48
N ASP A 217 -20.60 -9.16 -9.76
CA ASP A 217 -19.30 -8.52 -9.97
C ASP A 217 -18.60 -8.28 -8.62
N ALA A 218 -19.38 -7.98 -7.56
CA ALA A 218 -18.88 -7.92 -6.19
C ALA A 218 -18.32 -9.29 -5.76
N VAL A 219 -19.06 -10.39 -5.95
CA VAL A 219 -18.61 -11.76 -5.65
C VAL A 219 -17.35 -12.11 -6.45
N TYR A 220 -17.31 -11.74 -7.74
CA TYR A 220 -16.11 -11.94 -8.57
C TYR A 220 -14.89 -11.24 -7.96
N ASN A 221 -14.99 -9.97 -7.61
CA ASN A 221 -13.88 -9.20 -7.03
C ASN A 221 -13.43 -9.78 -5.69
N VAL A 222 -14.34 -10.09 -4.76
CA VAL A 222 -14.04 -10.69 -3.47
C VAL A 222 -13.27 -12.00 -3.64
N SER A 223 -13.68 -12.86 -4.58
CA SER A 223 -13.00 -14.13 -4.82
C SER A 223 -11.57 -13.96 -5.36
N ARG A 224 -11.32 -12.94 -6.17
CA ARG A 224 -10.00 -12.67 -6.77
C ARG A 224 -9.05 -12.02 -5.76
N VAL A 225 -9.52 -11.02 -5.01
CA VAL A 225 -8.68 -10.40 -3.97
C VAL A 225 -8.34 -11.39 -2.86
N GLY A 226 -9.28 -12.27 -2.48
CA GLY A 226 -9.01 -13.31 -1.49
C GLY A 226 -7.96 -14.34 -1.92
N LEU A 227 -7.76 -14.55 -3.23
CA LEU A 227 -6.73 -15.44 -3.76
C LEU A 227 -5.36 -14.77 -3.93
N LEU A 228 -5.30 -13.45 -4.03
CA LEU A 228 -4.09 -12.72 -4.42
C LEU A 228 -2.90 -12.95 -3.44
N PRO A 229 -3.07 -12.84 -2.10
CA PRO A 229 -1.98 -13.12 -1.18
C PRO A 229 -1.48 -14.57 -1.26
N ALA A 230 -2.37 -15.54 -1.49
CA ALA A 230 -2.00 -16.94 -1.66
C ALA A 230 -1.23 -17.16 -2.97
N ALA A 231 -1.66 -16.53 -4.06
CA ALA A 231 -1.01 -16.64 -5.36
C ALA A 231 0.41 -16.06 -5.40
N MET A 232 0.74 -15.14 -4.48
CA MET A 232 2.06 -14.54 -4.36
C MET A 232 2.93 -15.19 -3.28
N ASN A 233 2.35 -16.08 -2.44
CA ASN A 233 3.03 -16.65 -1.28
C ASN A 233 4.03 -17.75 -1.68
N PRO A 234 5.32 -17.68 -1.25
CA PRO A 234 6.34 -18.65 -1.63
C PRO A 234 6.01 -20.08 -1.19
N VAL A 235 5.39 -20.27 -0.03
CA VAL A 235 5.01 -21.60 0.47
C VAL A 235 3.92 -22.21 -0.41
N VAL A 236 2.90 -21.42 -0.76
CA VAL A 236 1.78 -21.88 -1.61
C VAL A 236 2.27 -22.19 -3.02
N LEU A 237 3.14 -21.35 -3.58
CA LEU A 237 3.74 -21.58 -4.91
C LEU A 237 4.61 -22.83 -4.94
N ALA A 238 5.42 -23.06 -3.90
CA ALA A 238 6.23 -24.27 -3.78
C ALA A 238 5.37 -25.55 -3.69
N GLN A 239 4.27 -25.50 -2.93
CA GLN A 239 3.31 -26.62 -2.83
C GLN A 239 2.61 -26.89 -4.15
N ALA A 240 2.15 -25.85 -4.85
CA ALA A 240 1.51 -25.99 -6.16
C ALA A 240 2.48 -26.57 -7.20
N ALA A 241 3.74 -26.15 -7.20
CA ALA A 241 4.78 -26.68 -8.08
C ALA A 241 5.08 -28.18 -7.81
N GLN A 242 5.01 -28.63 -6.56
CA GLN A 242 5.15 -30.04 -6.21
C GLN A 242 3.96 -30.87 -6.66
N GLN A 243 2.71 -30.35 -6.47
CA GLN A 243 1.48 -30.98 -6.92
C GLN A 243 1.42 -31.06 -8.45
N GLY A 244 1.83 -29.99 -9.17
CA GLY A 244 1.92 -29.97 -10.63
C GLY A 244 2.92 -30.98 -11.18
N LYS A 245 4.03 -31.24 -10.47
CA LYS A 245 5.00 -32.30 -10.82
C LYS A 245 4.49 -33.70 -10.54
N SER A 246 3.63 -33.88 -9.54
CA SER A 246 3.00 -35.18 -9.25
C SER A 246 1.76 -35.45 -10.12
N GLY A 247 1.15 -34.41 -10.70
CA GLY A 247 -0.02 -34.52 -11.57
C GLY A 247 0.28 -34.78 -13.05
N VAL A 248 1.56 -34.77 -13.46
CA VAL A 248 1.99 -35.16 -14.82
C VAL A 248 2.47 -36.61 -14.86
N ALA A 249 1.83 -37.51 -14.11
CA ALA A 249 1.76 -38.90 -14.52
C ALA A 249 0.63 -38.97 -15.58
N ALA A 250 1.04 -39.10 -16.84
CA ALA A 250 0.18 -39.08 -17.97
C ALA A 250 -1.10 -39.89 -17.72
N ALA A 251 -2.25 -39.24 -17.76
CA ALA A 251 -3.47 -39.95 -18.09
C ALA A 251 -3.26 -40.55 -19.47
N PRO A 252 -3.47 -41.86 -19.66
CA PRO A 252 -3.38 -42.47 -20.97
C PRO A 252 -4.29 -41.70 -21.92
N ALA A 253 -3.79 -41.37 -23.09
CA ALA A 253 -4.59 -40.80 -24.16
C ALA A 253 -5.82 -41.70 -24.34
N GLN A 254 -6.98 -41.24 -23.91
CA GLN A 254 -8.21 -41.89 -24.28
C GLN A 254 -8.47 -41.55 -25.75
N ASP A 255 -8.49 -42.58 -26.55
CA ASP A 255 -8.80 -42.51 -27.97
C ASP A 255 -10.08 -41.69 -28.18
N ALA A 256 -9.95 -40.67 -29.01
CA ALA A 256 -11.04 -39.84 -29.46
C ALA A 256 -11.84 -40.62 -30.57
N ASP A 257 -12.58 -41.62 -30.14
CA ASP A 257 -13.62 -42.21 -30.99
C ASP A 257 -14.67 -42.83 -30.07
N THR A 258 -15.71 -42.09 -29.84
CA THR A 258 -17.14 -42.43 -29.72
C THR A 258 -17.89 -41.24 -29.10
N CYS A 259 -18.25 -40.29 -29.93
CA CYS A 259 -19.33 -39.37 -29.62
C CYS A 259 -20.64 -40.05 -29.98
N ALA A 260 -21.28 -40.72 -29.04
CA ALA A 260 -22.68 -41.17 -29.16
C ALA A 260 -23.52 -40.26 -28.25
N CYS A 261 -24.21 -39.31 -28.88
CA CYS A 261 -25.28 -38.53 -28.25
C CYS A 261 -26.44 -39.47 -27.89
N SER A 262 -26.64 -39.76 -26.62
CA SER A 262 -27.91 -40.23 -26.09
C SER A 262 -28.44 -39.20 -25.10
N GLY A 263 -29.56 -38.53 -25.48
CA GLY A 263 -30.28 -37.59 -24.64
C GLY A 263 -30.83 -38.28 -23.39
N GLY A 264 -30.63 -37.65 -22.26
CA GLY A 264 -31.21 -38.02 -20.98
C GLY A 264 -31.21 -36.78 -20.11
N THR A 265 -32.36 -36.15 -19.99
CA THR A 265 -32.71 -35.14 -19.01
C THR A 265 -32.38 -35.63 -17.59
N ARG A 266 -31.49 -34.93 -16.91
CA ARG A 266 -31.40 -35.00 -15.46
C ARG A 266 -31.75 -33.62 -14.87
N GLU A 267 -33.03 -33.48 -14.58
CA GLU A 267 -33.52 -32.50 -13.62
C GLU A 267 -33.26 -32.99 -12.17
N SER A 268 -32.87 -32.00 -11.32
CA SER A 268 -33.08 -31.92 -9.89
C SER A 268 -32.58 -33.07 -8.99
N ALA A 269 -31.43 -32.81 -8.38
CA ALA A 269 -31.07 -33.36 -7.07
C ALA A 269 -30.35 -32.33 -6.15
N PHE A 270 -30.58 -31.05 -6.32
CA PHE A 270 -29.93 -30.00 -5.51
C PHE A 270 -30.91 -29.04 -4.84
N ALA A 271 -32.23 -29.31 -4.91
CA ALA A 271 -33.24 -28.41 -4.35
C ALA A 271 -33.75 -28.82 -2.95
N ASP A 272 -33.47 -30.02 -2.47
CA ASP A 272 -34.11 -30.56 -1.24
C ASP A 272 -33.22 -30.54 0.03
N GLU A 273 -31.97 -30.10 -0.04
CA GLU A 273 -31.07 -30.02 1.13
C GLU A 273 -30.94 -28.65 1.80
N LEU A 274 -31.67 -27.65 1.37
CA LEU A 274 -31.63 -26.28 1.95
C LEU A 274 -32.94 -25.90 2.66
N ALA A 275 -33.80 -26.86 2.97
CA ALA A 275 -35.08 -26.63 3.66
C ALA A 275 -35.30 -27.52 4.89
N ALA A 276 -34.21 -27.85 5.61
CA ALA A 276 -34.31 -28.52 6.93
C ALA A 276 -33.49 -27.75 7.98
#